data_08ab5dcdfc07c4f30dbf6b175fd410bf
#
_entry.id   08ab5dcdfc07c4f30dbf6b175fd410bf
#
_cell.length_a   1.000
_cell.length_b   1.000
_cell.length_c   1.000
_cell.angle_alpha   90.00
_cell.angle_beta   90.00
_cell.angle_gamma   90.00
#
_symmetry.space_group_name_H-M   'P 1'
#
loop_
_entity.id
_entity.type
_entity.pdbx_description
1 polymer ?
#
loop_
_entity_poly.entity_id
_entity_poly.type
_entity_poly.pdbx_seq_one_letter_code
_entity_poly.pdbx_strand_id
1 'polypeptide(L)'
;QKYMDLIDEYNFDLIKGEAKFVDASTVKVNGAKLSAKRFLIATGASPSLPQISGLEKMDYLTSTTLLELKKIPKRLTVIGSGYIGMELGQLFHHLGSEITLMQRSERLLKEYDPEISESVEKALIEQGINLVKGATFERVEQSGEIKRVYVTVNGSREVIESDQLLVATGRKPNTDSLNLSAAGVETGKNNE
;
A
#
# COMPACT_ATOMS: atom_id res chain seq x y z
N GLN A 1 -15.17 15.99 -12.17
CA GLN A 1 -16.27 16.55 -12.97
C GLN A 1 -16.79 15.50 -13.97
N LYS A 2 -15.96 14.99 -14.91
CA LYS A 2 -16.35 14.04 -15.97
C LYS A 2 -17.18 12.82 -15.49
N TYR A 3 -16.86 12.24 -14.34
CA TYR A 3 -17.61 11.10 -13.80
C TYR A 3 -18.96 11.52 -13.20
N MET A 4 -19.07 12.73 -12.67
CA MET A 4 -20.35 13.26 -12.19
C MET A 4 -21.32 13.52 -13.34
N ASP A 5 -20.80 14.03 -14.46
CA ASP A 5 -21.59 14.28 -15.67
C ASP A 5 -22.18 12.97 -16.24
N LEU A 6 -21.42 11.84 -16.13
CA LEU A 6 -21.90 10.52 -16.54
C LEU A 6 -23.06 9.98 -15.67
N ILE A 7 -23.09 10.32 -14.38
CA ILE A 7 -24.20 9.91 -13.48
C ILE A 7 -25.51 10.51 -13.96
N ASP A 8 -25.50 11.79 -14.33
CA ASP A 8 -26.67 12.50 -14.83
C ASP A 8 -27.06 11.98 -16.23
N GLU A 9 -26.09 11.75 -17.12
CA GLU A 9 -26.28 11.22 -18.47
C GLU A 9 -26.94 9.82 -18.46
N TYR A 10 -26.51 8.93 -17.57
CA TYR A 10 -27.04 7.57 -17.48
C TYR A 10 -28.17 7.41 -16.46
N ASN A 11 -28.63 8.49 -15.87
CA ASN A 11 -29.75 8.53 -14.90
C ASN A 11 -29.53 7.57 -13.71
N PHE A 12 -28.32 7.61 -13.11
CA PHE A 12 -28.01 6.86 -11.92
C PHE A 12 -28.35 7.66 -10.66
N ASP A 13 -28.93 6.99 -9.67
CA ASP A 13 -29.09 7.57 -8.33
C ASP A 13 -27.76 7.51 -7.55
N LEU A 14 -27.13 8.65 -7.30
CA LEU A 14 -25.94 8.76 -6.47
C LEU A 14 -26.30 9.05 -5.02
N ILE A 15 -26.09 8.08 -4.15
CA ILE A 15 -26.28 8.23 -2.70
C ILE A 15 -24.93 8.25 -2.02
N LYS A 16 -24.52 9.44 -1.52
CA LYS A 16 -23.26 9.60 -0.78
C LYS A 16 -23.43 9.19 0.67
N GLY A 17 -22.57 8.30 1.16
CA GLY A 17 -22.57 7.85 2.55
C GLY A 17 -21.85 6.52 2.74
N GLU A 18 -21.77 6.09 3.99
CA GLU A 18 -21.23 4.78 4.33
C GLU A 18 -22.32 3.72 4.19
N ALA A 19 -22.09 2.77 3.30
CA ALA A 19 -23.00 1.66 3.10
C ALA A 19 -22.68 0.50 4.05
N LYS A 20 -23.72 -0.15 4.57
CA LYS A 20 -23.59 -1.32 5.43
C LYS A 20 -24.71 -2.31 5.14
N PHE A 21 -24.38 -3.57 4.90
CA PHE A 21 -25.38 -4.61 4.72
C PHE A 21 -26.18 -4.87 6.01
N VAL A 22 -27.48 -4.97 5.88
CA VAL A 22 -28.42 -5.37 6.92
C VAL A 22 -28.78 -6.84 6.76
N ASP A 23 -28.95 -7.27 5.52
CA ASP A 23 -29.19 -8.64 5.06
C ASP A 23 -28.70 -8.80 3.61
N ALA A 24 -28.95 -9.96 3.00
CA ALA A 24 -28.50 -10.29 1.62
C ALA A 24 -29.13 -9.42 0.52
N SER A 25 -30.20 -8.72 0.82
CA SER A 25 -30.97 -7.92 -0.14
C SER A 25 -31.09 -6.45 0.21
N THR A 26 -30.50 -6.03 1.34
CA THR A 26 -30.69 -4.68 1.89
C THR A 26 -29.38 -4.09 2.38
N VAL A 27 -29.08 -2.87 1.94
CA VAL A 27 -28.02 -2.02 2.53
C VAL A 27 -28.65 -0.82 3.22
N LYS A 28 -27.96 -0.32 4.25
CA LYS A 28 -28.29 0.91 4.96
C LYS A 28 -27.25 1.97 4.64
N VAL A 29 -27.71 3.16 4.21
CA VAL A 29 -26.85 4.32 3.95
C VAL A 29 -27.50 5.54 4.61
N ASN A 30 -26.78 6.26 5.47
CA ASN A 30 -27.29 7.46 6.17
C ASN A 30 -28.64 7.24 6.88
N GLY A 31 -28.89 6.04 7.39
CA GLY A 31 -30.17 5.71 8.04
C GLY A 31 -31.25 5.14 7.12
N ALA A 32 -31.21 5.42 5.82
CA ALA A 32 -32.14 4.88 4.85
C ALA A 32 -31.80 3.44 4.47
N LYS A 33 -32.81 2.60 4.25
CA LYS A 33 -32.65 1.24 3.74
C LYS A 33 -32.90 1.22 2.24
N LEU A 34 -32.00 0.60 1.50
CA LEU A 34 -32.07 0.42 0.04
C LEU A 34 -32.04 -1.08 -0.25
N SER A 35 -33.03 -1.55 -0.98
CA SER A 35 -33.12 -2.97 -1.35
C SER A 35 -32.84 -3.16 -2.82
N ALA A 36 -32.10 -4.24 -3.15
CA ALA A 36 -31.80 -4.62 -4.49
C ALA A 36 -31.74 -6.15 -4.66
N LYS A 37 -31.95 -6.61 -5.90
CA LYS A 37 -31.80 -8.03 -6.24
C LYS A 37 -30.33 -8.47 -6.36
N ARG A 38 -29.44 -7.53 -6.64
CA ARG A 38 -27.99 -7.76 -6.81
C ARG A 38 -27.23 -6.54 -6.33
N PHE A 39 -26.06 -6.79 -5.75
CA PHE A 39 -25.11 -5.77 -5.33
C PHE A 39 -23.77 -6.00 -6.00
N LEU A 40 -23.14 -4.93 -6.45
CA LEU A 40 -21.74 -4.91 -6.86
C LEU A 40 -20.94 -4.19 -5.77
N ILE A 41 -19.98 -4.88 -5.14
CA ILE A 41 -19.07 -4.29 -4.17
C ILE A 41 -17.80 -3.87 -4.92
N ALA A 42 -17.60 -2.58 -5.07
CA ALA A 42 -16.47 -1.97 -5.77
C ALA A 42 -15.77 -0.91 -4.92
N THR A 43 -15.57 -1.22 -3.63
CA THR A 43 -15.03 -0.29 -2.62
C THR A 43 -13.52 -0.12 -2.69
N GLY A 44 -12.84 -0.89 -3.55
CA GLY A 44 -11.40 -0.81 -3.74
C GLY A 44 -10.59 -1.32 -2.55
N ALA A 45 -9.35 -0.86 -2.45
CA ALA A 45 -8.43 -1.25 -1.39
C ALA A 45 -7.56 -0.05 -0.98
N SER A 46 -7.07 -0.07 0.26
CA SER A 46 -6.17 0.94 0.84
C SER A 46 -4.80 0.34 1.16
N PRO A 47 -3.73 1.14 1.25
CA PRO A 47 -2.44 0.66 1.71
C PRO A 47 -2.54 -0.06 3.05
N SER A 48 -1.89 -1.22 3.15
CA SER A 48 -1.77 -1.98 4.39
C SER A 48 -0.49 -1.57 5.11
N LEU A 49 -0.59 -1.23 6.38
CA LEU A 49 0.54 -0.83 7.18
C LEU A 49 1.11 -2.02 7.96
N PRO A 50 2.42 -2.22 7.95
CA PRO A 50 3.07 -3.25 8.75
C PRO A 50 3.12 -2.83 10.23
N GLN A 51 3.14 -3.81 11.10
CA GLN A 51 3.37 -3.55 12.52
C GLN A 51 4.88 -3.37 12.76
N ILE A 52 5.37 -2.14 12.61
CA ILE A 52 6.75 -1.75 12.91
C ILE A 52 6.68 -0.69 14.01
N SER A 53 7.39 -0.93 15.12
CA SER A 53 7.40 0.00 16.26
C SER A 53 7.82 1.41 15.82
N GLY A 54 7.07 2.42 16.21
CA GLY A 54 7.32 3.82 15.91
C GLY A 54 6.70 4.34 14.60
N LEU A 55 6.20 3.45 13.72
CA LEU A 55 5.61 3.87 12.44
C LEU A 55 4.37 4.77 12.65
N GLU A 56 3.59 4.51 13.68
CA GLU A 56 2.40 5.27 14.04
C GLU A 56 2.71 6.69 14.59
N LYS A 57 3.98 6.99 14.88
CA LYS A 57 4.43 8.26 15.46
C LYS A 57 5.27 9.12 14.51
N MET A 58 5.38 8.71 13.26
CA MET A 58 6.20 9.41 12.29
C MET A 58 5.43 9.68 10.99
N ASP A 59 5.92 10.63 10.22
CA ASP A 59 5.42 10.87 8.86
C ASP A 59 5.98 9.82 7.91
N TYR A 60 5.09 9.12 7.23
CA TYR A 60 5.43 8.17 6.15
C TYR A 60 4.55 8.43 4.93
N LEU A 61 5.03 7.94 3.80
CA LEU A 61 4.31 8.03 2.53
C LEU A 61 3.68 6.68 2.18
N THR A 62 2.57 6.74 1.50
CA THR A 62 1.92 5.61 0.81
C THR A 62 2.02 5.82 -0.69
N SER A 63 1.58 4.84 -1.48
CA SER A 63 1.51 4.99 -2.95
C SER A 63 0.67 6.20 -3.40
N THR A 64 -0.29 6.63 -2.61
CA THR A 64 -1.11 7.81 -2.91
C THR A 64 -0.35 9.09 -2.58
N THR A 65 0.12 9.22 -1.35
CA THR A 65 0.74 10.46 -0.86
C THR A 65 2.13 10.72 -1.42
N LEU A 66 2.85 9.67 -1.86
CA LEU A 66 4.13 9.83 -2.55
C LEU A 66 3.98 10.62 -3.86
N LEU A 67 2.91 10.36 -4.63
CA LEU A 67 2.64 11.03 -5.90
C LEU A 67 2.15 12.48 -5.73
N GLU A 68 1.80 12.89 -4.52
CA GLU A 68 1.40 14.26 -4.18
C GLU A 68 2.58 15.13 -3.73
N LEU A 69 3.78 14.55 -3.63
CA LEU A 69 4.98 15.30 -3.24
C LEU A 69 5.28 16.42 -4.23
N LYS A 70 5.51 17.61 -3.69
CA LYS A 70 5.87 18.80 -4.48
C LYS A 70 7.38 18.91 -4.73
N LYS A 71 8.18 18.09 -4.06
CA LYS A 71 9.63 18.09 -4.16
C LYS A 71 10.14 16.66 -4.13
N ILE A 72 11.04 16.33 -5.04
CA ILE A 72 11.70 15.01 -5.08
C ILE A 72 12.67 14.91 -3.88
N PRO A 73 12.53 13.88 -3.02
CA PRO A 73 13.48 13.66 -1.93
C PRO A 73 14.84 13.23 -2.49
N LYS A 74 15.92 13.59 -1.79
CA LYS A 74 17.25 13.10 -2.19
C LYS A 74 17.39 11.60 -1.93
N ARG A 75 16.91 11.14 -0.74
CA ARG A 75 16.96 9.75 -0.34
C ARG A 75 15.57 9.27 0.01
N LEU A 76 15.16 8.17 -0.59
CA LEU A 76 13.88 7.54 -0.34
C LEU A 76 14.09 6.08 0.08
N THR A 77 13.70 5.75 1.31
CA THR A 77 13.60 4.35 1.72
C THR A 77 12.21 3.82 1.42
N VAL A 78 12.14 2.63 0.83
CA VAL A 78 10.90 1.94 0.48
C VAL A 78 10.81 0.64 1.26
N ILE A 79 9.81 0.52 2.13
CA ILE A 79 9.50 -0.74 2.84
C ILE A 79 8.47 -1.51 2.03
N GLY A 80 8.88 -2.66 1.50
CA GLY A 80 8.08 -3.52 0.65
C GLY A 80 8.48 -3.44 -0.82
N SER A 81 8.88 -4.58 -1.36
CA SER A 81 9.36 -4.74 -2.75
C SER A 81 8.36 -5.51 -3.61
N GLY A 82 7.07 -5.35 -3.35
CA GLY A 82 6.03 -5.74 -4.28
C GLY A 82 5.98 -4.78 -5.50
N TYR A 83 5.05 -5.00 -6.42
CA TYR A 83 4.92 -4.17 -7.63
C TYR A 83 4.95 -2.68 -7.36
N ILE A 84 4.12 -2.22 -6.40
CA ILE A 84 4.02 -0.79 -6.05
C ILE A 84 5.37 -0.25 -5.55
N GLY A 85 6.06 -0.99 -4.67
CA GLY A 85 7.34 -0.56 -4.13
C GLY A 85 8.42 -0.48 -5.19
N MET A 86 8.49 -1.46 -6.09
CA MET A 86 9.44 -1.47 -7.20
C MET A 86 9.15 -0.38 -8.23
N GLU A 87 7.92 -0.25 -8.68
CA GLU A 87 7.53 0.77 -9.68
C GLU A 87 7.78 2.19 -9.16
N LEU A 88 7.34 2.49 -7.94
CA LEU A 88 7.53 3.82 -7.35
C LEU A 88 9.00 4.06 -6.98
N GLY A 89 9.72 3.04 -6.51
CA GLY A 89 11.15 3.12 -6.27
C GLY A 89 11.92 3.47 -7.55
N GLN A 90 11.66 2.76 -8.64
CA GLN A 90 12.28 3.06 -9.95
C GLN A 90 11.87 4.45 -10.47
N LEU A 91 10.60 4.82 -10.36
CA LEU A 91 10.15 6.15 -10.76
C LEU A 91 10.95 7.24 -10.06
N PHE A 92 11.06 7.18 -8.74
CA PHE A 92 11.78 8.18 -7.97
C PHE A 92 13.29 8.12 -8.17
N HIS A 93 13.85 6.93 -8.46
CA HIS A 93 15.24 6.79 -8.89
C HIS A 93 15.50 7.56 -10.19
N HIS A 94 14.66 7.39 -11.21
CA HIS A 94 14.77 8.12 -12.48
C HIS A 94 14.54 9.64 -12.31
N LEU A 95 13.84 10.06 -11.27
CA LEU A 95 13.68 11.46 -10.90
C LEU A 95 14.86 12.02 -10.08
N GLY A 96 15.87 11.19 -9.80
CA GLY A 96 17.12 11.59 -9.14
C GLY A 96 17.20 11.28 -7.64
N SER A 97 16.30 10.48 -7.08
CA SER A 97 16.42 10.02 -5.70
C SER A 97 17.36 8.83 -5.57
N GLU A 98 18.13 8.79 -4.49
CA GLU A 98 18.81 7.58 -4.02
C GLU A 98 17.78 6.66 -3.35
N ILE A 99 17.61 5.44 -3.88
CA ILE A 99 16.59 4.51 -3.41
C ILE A 99 17.22 3.38 -2.60
N THR A 100 16.67 3.13 -1.42
CA THR A 100 16.85 1.88 -0.69
C THR A 100 15.54 1.13 -0.63
N LEU A 101 15.46 0.00 -1.32
CA LEU A 101 14.30 -0.87 -1.38
C LEU A 101 14.50 -2.04 -0.41
N MET A 102 13.60 -2.17 0.57
CA MET A 102 13.75 -3.12 1.68
C MET A 102 12.62 -4.13 1.74
N GLN A 103 12.94 -5.38 2.07
CA GLN A 103 11.93 -6.43 2.28
C GLN A 103 12.35 -7.49 3.29
N ARG A 104 11.35 -8.18 3.84
CA ARG A 104 11.55 -9.29 4.78
C ARG A 104 11.99 -10.59 4.10
N SER A 105 11.53 -10.83 2.89
CA SER A 105 11.84 -12.03 2.13
C SER A 105 13.25 -11.96 1.55
N GLU A 106 13.93 -13.10 1.47
CA GLU A 106 15.24 -13.22 0.82
C GLU A 106 15.16 -13.09 -0.70
N ARG A 107 13.98 -13.25 -1.28
CA ARG A 107 13.76 -13.21 -2.72
C ARG A 107 12.66 -12.21 -3.07
N LEU A 108 12.89 -11.36 -4.06
CA LEU A 108 11.86 -10.54 -4.68
C LEU A 108 10.81 -11.43 -5.34
N LEU A 109 9.58 -10.94 -5.45
CA LEU A 109 8.52 -11.62 -6.20
C LEU A 109 8.47 -13.12 -5.89
N LYS A 110 8.49 -13.49 -4.59
CA LYS A 110 8.60 -14.88 -4.12
C LYS A 110 7.54 -15.83 -4.67
N GLU A 111 6.43 -15.31 -5.19
CA GLU A 111 5.33 -16.07 -5.81
C GLU A 111 5.63 -16.43 -7.29
N TYR A 112 6.73 -15.94 -7.86
CA TYR A 112 7.17 -16.19 -9.23
C TYR A 112 8.38 -17.13 -9.27
N ASP A 113 8.71 -17.60 -10.46
CA ASP A 113 9.88 -18.42 -10.68
C ASP A 113 11.17 -17.72 -10.22
N PRO A 114 12.14 -18.48 -9.67
CA PRO A 114 13.41 -17.93 -9.20
C PRO A 114 14.15 -17.10 -10.26
N GLU A 115 14.15 -17.55 -11.50
CA GLU A 115 14.83 -16.86 -12.61
C GLU A 115 14.25 -15.46 -12.89
N ILE A 116 12.93 -15.29 -12.71
CA ILE A 116 12.27 -13.98 -12.82
C ILE A 116 12.73 -13.07 -11.70
N SER A 117 12.73 -13.59 -10.46
CA SER A 117 13.21 -12.84 -9.29
C SER A 117 14.64 -12.35 -9.47
N GLU A 118 15.55 -13.25 -9.87
CA GLU A 118 16.96 -12.95 -10.08
C GLU A 118 17.17 -11.91 -11.18
N SER A 119 16.43 -12.03 -12.30
CA SER A 119 16.48 -11.07 -13.39
C SER A 119 16.04 -9.67 -12.96
N VAL A 120 14.96 -9.58 -12.17
CA VAL A 120 14.46 -8.30 -11.62
C VAL A 120 15.44 -7.72 -10.61
N GLU A 121 15.97 -8.53 -9.70
CA GLU A 121 16.98 -8.10 -8.72
C GLU A 121 18.20 -7.53 -9.41
N LYS A 122 18.73 -8.25 -10.40
CA LYS A 122 19.88 -7.81 -11.19
C LYS A 122 19.60 -6.47 -11.87
N ALA A 123 18.45 -6.33 -12.52
CA ALA A 123 18.08 -5.09 -13.19
C ALA A 123 17.98 -3.90 -12.23
N LEU A 124 17.43 -4.09 -11.04
CA LEU A 124 17.33 -3.02 -10.01
C LEU A 124 18.71 -2.60 -9.50
N ILE A 125 19.60 -3.57 -9.25
CA ILE A 125 20.96 -3.31 -8.77
C ILE A 125 21.79 -2.61 -9.88
N GLU A 126 21.69 -3.04 -11.13
CA GLU A 126 22.36 -2.42 -12.27
C GLU A 126 21.93 -0.97 -12.50
N GLN A 127 20.69 -0.62 -12.15
CA GLN A 127 20.20 0.75 -12.16
C GLN A 127 20.73 1.59 -10.99
N GLY A 128 21.37 1.00 -9.97
CA GLY A 128 21.87 1.71 -8.80
C GLY A 128 20.89 1.77 -7.63
N ILE A 129 19.82 0.97 -7.63
CA ILE A 129 18.90 0.84 -6.50
C ILE A 129 19.54 -0.06 -5.44
N ASN A 130 19.67 0.45 -4.21
CA ASN A 130 20.12 -0.35 -3.07
C ASN A 130 19.01 -1.30 -2.63
N LEU A 131 19.28 -2.60 -2.66
CA LEU A 131 18.31 -3.65 -2.32
C LEU A 131 18.71 -4.34 -1.02
N VAL A 132 17.85 -4.24 0.01
CA VAL A 132 18.02 -4.87 1.31
C VAL A 132 16.98 -5.98 1.47
N LYS A 133 17.43 -7.23 1.41
CA LYS A 133 16.59 -8.44 1.51
C LYS A 133 16.77 -9.12 2.85
N GLY A 134 15.84 -9.99 3.24
CA GLY A 134 15.89 -10.73 4.51
C GLY A 134 15.84 -9.83 5.74
N ALA A 135 15.34 -8.61 5.61
CA ALA A 135 15.35 -7.63 6.68
C ALA A 135 14.32 -7.96 7.77
N THR A 136 14.77 -8.04 9.00
CA THR A 136 13.91 -8.00 10.18
C THR A 136 13.78 -6.56 10.64
N PHE A 137 12.62 -5.96 10.48
CA PHE A 137 12.34 -4.59 10.89
C PHE A 137 12.14 -4.52 12.41
N GLU A 138 13.00 -3.79 13.11
CA GLU A 138 12.92 -3.61 14.56
C GLU A 138 12.02 -2.43 14.93
N ARG A 139 12.36 -1.25 14.43
CA ARG A 139 11.62 -0.01 14.66
C ARG A 139 11.94 1.05 13.59
N VAL A 140 11.15 2.10 13.60
CA VAL A 140 11.41 3.32 12.83
C VAL A 140 11.37 4.54 13.74
N GLU A 141 12.11 5.58 13.38
CA GLU A 141 12.18 6.83 14.13
C GLU A 141 12.27 8.02 13.17
N GLN A 142 11.74 9.16 13.58
CA GLN A 142 11.91 10.43 12.90
C GLN A 142 12.57 11.45 13.83
N SER A 143 13.61 12.11 13.33
CA SER A 143 14.29 13.20 14.02
C SER A 143 14.44 14.38 13.05
N GLY A 144 13.57 15.39 13.21
CA GLY A 144 13.44 16.45 12.25
C GLY A 144 12.98 15.92 10.89
N GLU A 145 13.72 16.20 9.84
CA GLU A 145 13.42 15.70 8.48
C GLU A 145 14.00 14.31 8.20
N ILE A 146 14.87 13.79 9.06
CA ILE A 146 15.54 12.49 8.85
C ILE A 146 14.68 11.35 9.42
N LYS A 147 14.45 10.37 8.58
CA LYS A 147 13.77 9.12 8.93
C LYS A 147 14.79 7.99 9.01
N ARG A 148 14.70 7.18 10.08
CA ARG A 148 15.59 6.05 10.36
C ARG A 148 14.81 4.76 10.42
N VAL A 149 15.27 3.76 9.70
CA VAL A 149 14.75 2.40 9.76
C VAL A 149 15.81 1.51 10.37
N TYR A 150 15.52 0.93 11.52
CA TYR A 150 16.41 0.00 12.24
C TYR A 150 16.03 -1.42 11.87
N VAL A 151 16.99 -2.14 11.35
CA VAL A 151 16.80 -3.52 10.86
C VAL A 151 17.93 -4.42 11.28
N THR A 152 17.65 -5.72 11.29
CA THR A 152 18.67 -6.77 11.31
C THR A 152 18.67 -7.48 9.97
N VAL A 153 19.83 -7.54 9.33
CA VAL A 153 20.06 -8.22 8.05
C VAL A 153 21.23 -9.17 8.23
N ASN A 154 21.06 -10.46 7.93
CA ASN A 154 22.11 -11.47 8.11
C ASN A 154 22.73 -11.48 9.53
N GLY A 155 21.91 -11.23 10.57
CA GLY A 155 22.35 -11.16 11.96
C GLY A 155 23.04 -9.85 12.38
N SER A 156 23.30 -8.93 11.45
CA SER A 156 23.90 -7.62 11.71
C SER A 156 22.83 -6.55 11.83
N ARG A 157 22.97 -5.67 12.83
CA ARG A 157 22.08 -4.51 12.96
C ARG A 157 22.55 -3.39 12.06
N GLU A 158 21.59 -2.83 11.35
CA GLU A 158 21.81 -1.72 10.42
C GLU A 158 20.79 -0.61 10.66
N VAL A 159 21.16 0.62 10.31
CA VAL A 159 20.30 1.79 10.37
C VAL A 159 20.31 2.44 8.99
N ILE A 160 19.15 2.50 8.37
CA ILE A 160 18.98 3.15 7.07
C ILE A 160 18.37 4.54 7.28
N GLU A 161 19.07 5.56 6.84
CA GLU A 161 18.62 6.95 6.92
C GLU A 161 18.12 7.45 5.58
N SER A 162 16.99 8.15 5.59
CA SER A 162 16.42 8.78 4.41
C SER A 162 15.65 10.07 4.74
N ASP A 163 15.36 10.85 3.71
CA ASP A 163 14.56 12.06 3.84
C ASP A 163 13.07 11.72 3.82
N GLN A 164 12.70 10.66 3.09
CA GLN A 164 11.33 10.14 3.04
C GLN A 164 11.28 8.62 3.19
N LEU A 165 10.17 8.13 3.75
CA LEU A 165 9.88 6.72 3.92
C LEU A 165 8.58 6.38 3.20
N LEU A 166 8.65 5.51 2.19
CA LEU A 166 7.48 4.91 1.54
C LEU A 166 7.15 3.56 2.16
N VAL A 167 5.91 3.38 2.58
CA VAL A 167 5.39 2.07 3.02
C VAL A 167 4.54 1.47 1.90
N ALA A 168 5.03 0.38 1.31
CA ALA A 168 4.45 -0.33 0.17
C ALA A 168 4.31 -1.84 0.43
N THR A 169 3.92 -2.22 1.66
CA THR A 169 3.90 -3.62 2.14
C THR A 169 2.65 -4.41 1.74
N GLY A 170 1.76 -3.83 0.97
CA GLY A 170 0.55 -4.46 0.45
C GLY A 170 -0.67 -3.56 0.50
N ARG A 171 -1.81 -4.12 0.17
CA ARG A 171 -3.11 -3.44 0.18
C ARG A 171 -4.13 -4.29 0.95
N LYS A 172 -5.10 -3.63 1.56
CA LYS A 172 -6.22 -4.23 2.27
C LYS A 172 -7.53 -3.80 1.61
N PRO A 173 -8.46 -4.74 1.33
CA PRO A 173 -9.79 -4.41 0.80
C PRO A 173 -10.56 -3.46 1.74
N ASN A 174 -11.29 -2.53 1.18
CA ASN A 174 -12.13 -1.59 1.94
C ASN A 174 -13.50 -2.22 2.22
N THR A 175 -13.52 -3.32 2.94
CA THR A 175 -14.72 -4.14 3.19
C THR A 175 -15.12 -4.22 4.67
N ASP A 176 -14.25 -3.79 5.58
CA ASP A 176 -14.46 -3.93 7.04
C ASP A 176 -15.76 -3.28 7.53
N SER A 177 -16.14 -2.12 6.99
CA SER A 177 -17.34 -1.39 7.39
C SER A 177 -18.64 -1.91 6.75
N LEU A 178 -18.54 -2.77 5.73
CA LEU A 178 -19.70 -3.22 4.93
C LEU A 178 -20.59 -4.23 5.65
N ASN A 179 -20.11 -4.92 6.71
CA ASN A 179 -20.84 -6.01 7.37
C ASN A 179 -21.24 -7.14 6.43
N LEU A 180 -20.26 -7.63 5.67
CA LEU A 180 -20.44 -8.63 4.61
C LEU A 180 -21.09 -9.94 5.11
N SER A 181 -20.82 -10.33 6.34
CA SER A 181 -21.44 -11.51 6.98
C SER A 181 -22.96 -11.44 7.04
N ALA A 182 -23.54 -10.24 7.21
CA ALA A 182 -25.00 -10.07 7.19
C ALA A 182 -25.60 -10.34 5.80
N ALA A 183 -24.81 -10.19 4.75
CA ALA A 183 -25.21 -10.51 3.38
C ALA A 183 -24.88 -11.94 2.98
N GLY A 184 -24.29 -12.76 3.87
CA GLY A 184 -23.85 -14.12 3.57
C GLY A 184 -22.64 -14.17 2.60
N VAL A 185 -21.89 -13.09 2.48
CA VAL A 185 -20.67 -13.02 1.65
C VAL A 185 -19.52 -13.67 2.42
N GLU A 186 -18.91 -14.67 1.84
CA GLU A 186 -17.68 -15.29 2.35
C GLU A 186 -16.48 -14.39 2.00
N THR A 187 -15.56 -14.24 2.94
CA THR A 187 -14.33 -13.46 2.76
C THR A 187 -13.11 -14.32 3.07
N GLY A 188 -11.99 -14.03 2.43
CA GLY A 188 -10.71 -14.63 2.73
C GLY A 188 -10.08 -14.10 4.04
N LYS A 189 -8.83 -14.47 4.29
CA LYS A 189 -8.13 -14.13 5.55
C LYS A 189 -7.91 -12.63 5.76
N ASN A 190 -7.87 -11.86 4.69
CA ASN A 190 -7.65 -10.41 4.71
C ASN A 190 -8.92 -9.64 4.34
N ASN A 191 -10.09 -10.27 4.46
CA ASN A 191 -11.39 -9.73 4.06
C ASN A 191 -11.55 -9.44 2.55
N GLU A 192 -10.74 -10.11 1.71
CA GLU A 192 -10.91 -10.15 0.25
C GLU A 192 -12.06 -11.05 -0.20
#